data_3eb579fb68d1a097316926a1a278b357
#
_entry.id   3eb579fb68d1a097316926a1a278b357
#
_cell.length_a   1.000
_cell.length_b   1.000
_cell.length_c   1.000
_cell.angle_alpha   90.00
_cell.angle_beta   90.00
_cell.angle_gamma   90.00
#
_symmetry.space_group_name_H-M   'P 1'
#
loop_
_entity.id
_entity.type
_entity.pdbx_description
1 polymer ?
#
loop_
_entity_poly.entity_id
_entity_poly.type
_entity_poly.pdbx_seq_one_letter_code
_entity_poly.pdbx_strand_id
1 'polypeptide(L)'
;MKKSIIKVFIFLIIIGSIYCLYTKYNNYQMLKEIDDSVPIVFAAEFEDGNKGTFKYNIKTGEYEKISDYIFHELSYSDDYEKIIGVIWEDRFQGIAELDMRDNTFTTIINISDLNKYVKKLGLEEIKIENEK
;
A
#
# COMPACT_ATOMS: atom_id res chain seq x y z
N MET A 1 15.33 -52.42 -19.42
CA MET A 1 15.68 -51.32 -18.47
C MET A 1 15.31 -49.92 -19.00
N LYS A 2 15.69 -49.44 -20.16
CA LYS A 2 15.37 -48.06 -20.63
C LYS A 2 13.88 -47.71 -20.69
N LYS A 3 13.00 -48.63 -21.13
CA LYS A 3 11.55 -48.38 -21.20
C LYS A 3 10.88 -48.20 -19.83
N SER A 4 11.40 -48.84 -18.78
CA SER A 4 10.86 -48.72 -17.42
C SER A 4 11.23 -47.39 -16.80
N ILE A 5 12.43 -46.88 -17.05
CA ILE A 5 12.92 -45.59 -16.57
C ILE A 5 12.08 -44.44 -17.17
N ILE A 6 11.79 -44.54 -18.48
CA ILE A 6 10.95 -43.54 -19.20
C ILE A 6 9.54 -43.50 -18.58
N LYS A 7 8.94 -44.64 -18.26
CA LYS A 7 7.60 -44.70 -17.63
C LYS A 7 7.59 -44.03 -16.24
N VAL A 8 8.62 -44.28 -15.43
CA VAL A 8 8.75 -43.63 -14.10
C VAL A 8 8.92 -42.13 -14.24
N PHE A 9 9.68 -41.66 -15.23
CA PHE A 9 9.89 -40.23 -15.46
C PHE A 9 8.61 -39.51 -15.89
N ILE A 10 7.85 -40.13 -16.81
CA ILE A 10 6.54 -39.62 -17.23
C ILE A 10 5.57 -39.56 -16.06
N PHE A 11 5.56 -40.58 -15.20
CA PHE A 11 4.68 -40.62 -14.01
C PHE A 11 5.01 -39.48 -13.02
N LEU A 12 6.30 -39.20 -12.78
CA LEU A 12 6.73 -38.10 -11.92
C LEU A 12 6.33 -36.72 -12.49
N ILE A 13 6.42 -36.54 -13.82
CA ILE A 13 5.97 -35.30 -14.48
C ILE A 13 4.47 -35.10 -14.28
N ILE A 14 3.67 -36.16 -14.45
CA ILE A 14 2.20 -36.11 -14.28
C ILE A 14 1.87 -35.73 -12.82
N ILE A 15 2.48 -36.35 -11.83
CA ILE A 15 2.27 -36.04 -10.41
C ILE A 15 2.67 -34.59 -10.12
N GLY A 16 3.81 -34.12 -10.61
CA GLY A 16 4.26 -32.74 -10.45
C GLY A 16 3.28 -31.74 -11.07
N SER A 17 2.74 -32.05 -12.26
CA SER A 17 1.73 -31.21 -12.91
C SER A 17 0.42 -31.15 -12.14
N ILE A 18 -0.06 -32.28 -11.63
CA ILE A 18 -1.27 -32.35 -10.78
C ILE A 18 -1.08 -31.54 -9.50
N TYR A 19 0.10 -31.65 -8.86
CA TYR A 19 0.41 -30.89 -7.65
C TYR A 19 0.44 -29.37 -7.92
N CYS A 20 1.05 -28.93 -9.02
CA CYS A 20 1.04 -27.53 -9.45
C CYS A 20 -0.37 -27.00 -9.72
N LEU A 21 -1.21 -27.78 -10.37
CA LEU A 21 -2.60 -27.41 -10.62
C LEU A 21 -3.41 -27.33 -9.32
N TYR A 22 -3.22 -28.26 -8.41
CA TYR A 22 -3.87 -28.29 -7.12
C TYR A 22 -3.49 -27.09 -6.25
N THR A 23 -2.20 -26.73 -6.18
CA THR A 23 -1.73 -25.55 -5.43
C THR A 23 -2.27 -24.26 -6.04
N LYS A 24 -2.28 -24.12 -7.37
CA LYS A 24 -2.89 -22.96 -8.04
C LYS A 24 -4.38 -22.86 -7.75
N TYR A 25 -5.11 -23.97 -7.78
CA TYR A 25 -6.53 -24.00 -7.48
C TYR A 25 -6.83 -23.58 -6.04
N ASN A 26 -6.10 -24.12 -5.06
CA ASN A 26 -6.26 -23.74 -3.66
C ASN A 26 -5.94 -22.26 -3.40
N ASN A 27 -4.86 -21.75 -3.99
CA ASN A 27 -4.52 -20.33 -3.88
C ASN A 27 -5.61 -19.45 -4.50
N TYR A 28 -6.18 -19.85 -5.63
CA TYR A 28 -7.29 -19.14 -6.25
C TYR A 28 -8.54 -19.12 -5.37
N GLN A 29 -8.87 -20.26 -4.72
CA GLN A 29 -10.02 -20.31 -3.79
C GLN A 29 -9.79 -19.44 -2.56
N MET A 30 -8.61 -19.47 -1.96
CA MET A 30 -8.26 -18.58 -0.84
C MET A 30 -8.39 -17.10 -1.22
N LEU A 31 -7.87 -16.70 -2.39
CA LEU A 31 -7.98 -15.32 -2.87
C LEU A 31 -9.43 -14.90 -3.14
N LYS A 32 -10.29 -15.85 -3.51
CA LYS A 32 -11.72 -15.59 -3.76
C LYS A 32 -12.50 -15.33 -2.47
N GLU A 33 -12.05 -15.90 -1.35
CA GLU A 33 -12.67 -15.73 -0.02
C GLU A 33 -12.18 -14.44 0.69
N ILE A 34 -11.12 -13.79 0.19
CA ILE A 34 -10.64 -12.55 0.76
C ILE A 34 -11.63 -11.43 0.43
N ASP A 35 -12.09 -10.77 1.48
CA ASP A 35 -12.84 -9.53 1.37
C ASP A 35 -11.92 -8.42 0.82
N ASP A 36 -12.18 -7.96 -0.39
CA ASP A 36 -11.47 -6.89 -1.05
C ASP A 36 -12.20 -5.54 -0.96
N SER A 37 -13.24 -5.46 -0.14
CA SER A 37 -13.96 -4.20 0.13
C SER A 37 -13.07 -3.20 0.86
N VAL A 38 -12.10 -3.68 1.65
CA VAL A 38 -11.12 -2.82 2.33
C VAL A 38 -9.84 -2.74 1.49
N PRO A 39 -9.50 -1.57 0.95
CA PRO A 39 -8.28 -1.40 0.18
C PRO A 39 -7.05 -1.54 1.10
N ILE A 40 -6.02 -2.23 0.62
CA ILE A 40 -4.72 -2.26 1.31
C ILE A 40 -3.90 -1.08 0.80
N VAL A 41 -3.62 -0.13 1.68
CA VAL A 41 -2.81 1.04 1.38
C VAL A 41 -1.50 0.97 2.17
N PHE A 42 -0.39 1.28 1.51
CA PHE A 42 0.93 1.33 2.14
C PHE A 42 1.77 2.47 1.59
N ALA A 43 2.67 2.97 2.39
CA ALA A 43 3.67 3.94 1.98
C ALA A 43 5.00 3.22 1.72
N ALA A 44 5.69 3.59 0.65
CA ALA A 44 6.97 2.99 0.27
C ALA A 44 7.87 3.97 -0.48
N GLU A 45 9.17 3.68 -0.40
CA GLU A 45 10.20 4.19 -1.27
C GLU A 45 10.96 3.00 -1.85
N PHE A 46 10.98 2.88 -3.17
CA PHE A 46 11.62 1.77 -3.89
C PHE A 46 13.05 2.15 -4.29
N GLU A 47 13.87 1.13 -4.59
CA GLU A 47 15.28 1.30 -4.97
C GLU A 47 15.47 2.15 -6.25
N ASP A 48 14.48 2.18 -7.13
CA ASP A 48 14.46 3.01 -8.35
C ASP A 48 14.15 4.48 -8.08
N GLY A 49 13.95 4.86 -6.80
CA GLY A 49 13.58 6.22 -6.37
C GLY A 49 12.08 6.53 -6.49
N ASN A 50 11.26 5.56 -6.91
CA ASN A 50 9.81 5.71 -6.89
C ASN A 50 9.31 5.65 -5.44
N LYS A 51 8.74 6.75 -4.95
CA LYS A 51 8.22 6.86 -3.59
C LYS A 51 6.81 7.42 -3.58
N GLY A 52 6.09 7.14 -2.49
CA GLY A 52 4.73 7.64 -2.31
C GLY A 52 3.85 6.70 -1.52
N THR A 53 2.56 6.89 -1.69
CA THR A 53 1.52 6.02 -1.14
C THR A 53 0.87 5.22 -2.26
N PHE A 54 0.70 3.94 -2.03
CA PHE A 54 0.26 2.95 -3.01
C PHE A 54 -0.95 2.19 -2.49
N LYS A 55 -1.82 1.81 -3.41
CA LYS A 55 -2.94 0.90 -3.18
C LYS A 55 -2.62 -0.45 -3.79
N TYR A 56 -2.75 -1.51 -3.02
CA TYR A 56 -2.45 -2.88 -3.43
C TYR A 56 -3.72 -3.68 -3.67
N ASN A 57 -3.76 -4.37 -4.79
CA ASN A 57 -4.83 -5.32 -5.11
C ASN A 57 -4.36 -6.74 -4.78
N ILE A 58 -4.92 -7.31 -3.71
CA ILE A 58 -4.53 -8.63 -3.24
C ILE A 58 -4.89 -9.77 -4.23
N LYS A 59 -5.89 -9.56 -5.10
CA LYS A 59 -6.33 -10.57 -6.07
C LYS A 59 -5.43 -10.65 -7.28
N THR A 60 -4.96 -9.50 -7.76
CA THR A 60 -4.07 -9.43 -8.95
C THR A 60 -2.60 -9.42 -8.57
N GLY A 61 -2.25 -9.06 -7.33
CA GLY A 61 -0.88 -8.85 -6.89
C GLY A 61 -0.26 -7.55 -7.41
N GLU A 62 -1.07 -6.68 -8.00
CA GLU A 62 -0.64 -5.41 -8.55
C GLU A 62 -0.80 -4.28 -7.53
N TYR A 63 -0.01 -3.24 -7.68
CA TYR A 63 -0.17 -2.02 -6.93
C TYR A 63 -0.17 -0.81 -7.85
N GLU A 64 -0.90 0.22 -7.44
CA GLU A 64 -0.94 1.51 -8.12
C GLU A 64 -0.54 2.62 -7.16
N LYS A 65 0.16 3.62 -7.67
CA LYS A 65 0.52 4.81 -6.92
C LYS A 65 -0.68 5.74 -6.86
N ILE A 66 -1.13 6.07 -5.65
CA ILE A 66 -2.27 6.95 -5.41
C ILE A 66 -1.86 8.34 -4.91
N SER A 67 -0.61 8.50 -4.44
CA SER A 67 -0.06 9.80 -4.03
C SER A 67 1.45 9.83 -4.17
N ASP A 68 2.00 10.99 -4.53
CA ASP A 68 3.44 11.27 -4.48
C ASP A 68 3.96 11.55 -3.06
N TYR A 69 3.05 11.76 -2.11
CA TYR A 69 3.39 11.92 -0.71
C TYR A 69 3.40 10.58 0.02
N ILE A 70 4.30 10.46 0.99
CA ILE A 70 4.33 9.34 1.93
C ILE A 70 3.41 9.68 3.10
N PHE A 71 2.28 8.98 3.18
CA PHE A 71 1.36 9.09 4.30
C PHE A 71 1.83 8.19 5.43
N HIS A 72 2.06 8.76 6.60
CA HIS A 72 2.34 8.05 7.83
C HIS A 72 1.05 7.97 8.68
N GLU A 73 0.97 6.97 9.56
CA GLU A 73 -0.15 6.82 10.51
C GLU A 73 -1.52 6.88 9.82
N LEU A 74 -1.70 6.06 8.80
CA LEU A 74 -2.90 6.02 7.98
C LEU A 74 -4.15 5.61 8.77
N SER A 75 -5.24 6.35 8.56
CA SER A 75 -6.60 5.98 8.99
C SER A 75 -7.53 6.02 7.79
N TYR A 76 -8.48 5.08 7.74
CA TYR A 76 -9.51 5.05 6.70
C TYR A 76 -10.76 5.77 7.15
N SER A 77 -11.51 6.33 6.20
CA SER A 77 -12.91 6.70 6.40
C SER A 77 -13.79 5.45 6.59
N ASP A 78 -14.99 5.62 7.15
CA ASP A 78 -15.91 4.51 7.42
C ASP A 78 -16.32 3.73 6.15
N ASP A 79 -16.34 4.41 5.01
CA ASP A 79 -16.66 3.83 3.69
C ASP A 79 -15.44 3.28 2.94
N TYR A 80 -14.23 3.41 3.51
CA TYR A 80 -12.95 3.02 2.91
C TYR A 80 -12.63 3.72 1.58
N GLU A 81 -13.29 4.83 1.27
CA GLU A 81 -13.04 5.59 0.05
C GLU A 81 -11.91 6.60 0.22
N LYS A 82 -11.62 6.99 1.47
CA LYS A 82 -10.62 8.00 1.80
C LYS A 82 -9.64 7.49 2.84
N ILE A 83 -8.44 8.04 2.79
CA ILE A 83 -7.43 7.89 3.85
C ILE A 83 -7.07 9.26 4.40
N ILE A 84 -6.81 9.32 5.70
CA ILE A 84 -6.26 10.47 6.40
C ILE A 84 -4.96 10.04 7.02
N GLY A 85 -3.94 10.85 6.90
CA GLY A 85 -2.64 10.55 7.49
C GLY A 85 -1.76 11.77 7.64
N VAL A 86 -0.64 11.56 8.30
CA VAL A 86 0.37 12.58 8.54
C VAL A 86 1.41 12.51 7.42
N ILE A 87 1.84 13.66 6.94
CA ILE A 87 2.90 13.78 5.94
C ILE A 87 4.02 14.64 6.52
N TRP A 88 5.26 14.15 6.45
CA TRP A 88 6.45 14.83 6.94
C TRP A 88 7.52 14.90 5.84
N GLU A 89 7.20 15.65 4.81
CA GLU A 89 8.12 15.88 3.69
C GLU A 89 8.46 17.37 3.55
N ASP A 90 9.59 17.68 2.91
CA ASP A 90 10.05 19.06 2.71
C ASP A 90 8.99 19.94 2.03
N ARG A 91 8.18 19.35 1.13
CA ARG A 91 7.16 20.06 0.36
C ARG A 91 5.84 20.25 1.12
N PHE A 92 5.56 19.40 2.11
CA PHE A 92 4.35 19.44 2.90
C PHE A 92 4.57 18.76 4.25
N GLN A 93 4.22 19.46 5.31
CA GLN A 93 4.21 18.93 6.67
C GLN A 93 2.85 19.19 7.30
N GLY A 94 2.14 18.14 7.67
CA GLY A 94 0.81 18.29 8.22
C GLY A 94 -0.06 17.05 8.14
N ILE A 95 -1.36 17.27 8.21
CA ILE A 95 -2.38 16.23 8.07
C ILE A 95 -3.15 16.49 6.78
N ALA A 96 -3.30 15.45 5.99
CA ALA A 96 -4.04 15.50 4.73
C ALA A 96 -4.99 14.32 4.58
N GLU A 97 -6.01 14.52 3.78
CA GLU A 97 -6.94 13.52 3.30
C GLU A 97 -6.63 13.22 1.82
N LEU A 98 -6.68 11.97 1.43
CA LEU A 98 -6.62 11.53 0.04
C LEU A 98 -7.89 10.74 -0.29
N ASP A 99 -8.66 11.21 -1.26
CA ASP A 99 -9.78 10.46 -1.84
C ASP A 99 -9.21 9.44 -2.84
N MET A 100 -9.41 8.14 -2.57
CA MET A 100 -8.83 7.06 -3.37
C MET A 100 -9.61 6.74 -4.65
N ARG A 101 -10.74 7.43 -4.90
CA ARG A 101 -11.54 7.27 -6.13
C ARG A 101 -10.97 8.06 -7.29
N ASP A 102 -10.44 9.24 -7.00
CA ASP A 102 -9.93 10.19 -7.99
C ASP A 102 -8.54 10.74 -7.65
N ASN A 103 -7.93 10.23 -6.56
CA ASN A 103 -6.64 10.64 -6.04
C ASN A 103 -6.59 12.14 -5.65
N THR A 104 -7.73 12.71 -5.25
CA THR A 104 -7.80 14.10 -4.81
C THR A 104 -7.19 14.28 -3.44
N PHE A 105 -6.17 15.13 -3.37
CA PHE A 105 -5.45 15.49 -2.14
C PHE A 105 -6.07 16.74 -1.51
N THR A 106 -6.43 16.65 -0.22
CA THR A 106 -7.01 17.76 0.55
C THR A 106 -6.19 18.00 1.83
N THR A 107 -5.68 19.21 1.99
CA THR A 107 -4.98 19.61 3.21
C THR A 107 -5.98 19.84 4.33
N ILE A 108 -5.85 19.13 5.45
CA ILE A 108 -6.62 19.37 6.67
C ILE A 108 -5.89 20.37 7.57
N ILE A 109 -4.61 20.10 7.83
CA ILE A 109 -3.74 20.97 8.66
C ILE A 109 -2.39 21.08 7.97
N ASN A 110 -1.91 22.30 7.79
CA ASN A 110 -0.55 22.58 7.39
C ASN A 110 0.21 23.20 8.58
N ILE A 111 1.36 22.63 8.96
CA ILE A 111 2.12 23.09 10.12
C ILE A 111 2.64 24.52 9.93
N SER A 112 3.02 24.88 8.72
CA SER A 112 3.43 26.26 8.42
C SER A 112 2.30 27.27 8.68
N ASP A 113 1.08 26.93 8.35
CA ASP A 113 -0.09 27.79 8.62
C ASP A 113 -0.45 27.78 10.10
N LEU A 114 -0.37 26.63 10.75
CA LEU A 114 -0.60 26.51 12.20
C LEU A 114 0.42 27.37 12.96
N ASN A 115 1.70 27.35 12.59
CA ASN A 115 2.75 28.14 13.22
C ASN A 115 2.52 29.66 13.08
N LYS A 116 1.88 30.14 12.02
CA LYS A 116 1.47 31.55 11.92
C LYS A 116 0.46 31.94 13.01
N TYR A 117 -0.45 31.06 13.36
CA TYR A 117 -1.42 31.29 14.46
C TYR A 117 -0.76 31.17 15.84
N VAL A 118 0.07 30.15 16.06
CA VAL A 118 0.82 29.94 17.30
C VAL A 118 1.67 31.16 17.62
N LYS A 119 2.39 31.70 16.64
CA LYS A 119 3.18 32.91 16.78
C LYS A 119 2.36 34.15 17.14
N LYS A 120 1.16 34.32 16.56
CA LYS A 120 0.25 35.41 16.91
C LYS A 120 -0.22 35.33 18.36
N LEU A 121 -0.27 34.14 18.95
CA LEU A 121 -0.64 33.89 20.35
C LEU A 121 0.55 34.01 21.31
N GLY A 122 1.76 34.31 20.82
CA GLY A 122 2.97 34.40 21.61
C GLY A 122 3.49 33.06 22.13
N LEU A 123 3.09 31.95 21.47
CA LEU A 123 3.52 30.60 21.81
C LEU A 123 4.72 30.20 20.92
N GLU A 124 5.43 29.15 21.35
CA GLU A 124 6.54 28.59 20.60
C GLU A 124 6.05 27.87 19.33
N GLU A 125 6.82 28.00 18.24
CA GLU A 125 6.52 27.31 16.97
C GLU A 125 6.67 25.80 17.12
N ILE A 126 5.77 25.05 16.47
CA ILE A 126 5.84 23.60 16.36
C ILE A 126 7.00 23.27 15.43
N LYS A 127 7.98 22.55 15.94
CA LYS A 127 9.10 22.00 15.16
C LYS A 127 8.94 20.50 15.04
N ILE A 128 8.97 19.99 13.82
CA ILE A 128 9.08 18.55 13.58
C ILE A 128 10.57 18.26 13.46
N GLU A 129 11.12 17.54 14.43
CA GLU A 129 12.47 17.01 14.33
C GLU A 129 12.42 15.77 13.43
N ASN A 130 13.02 15.84 12.27
CA ASN A 130 13.28 14.66 11.48
C ASN A 130 14.38 13.86 12.18
N GLU A 131 14.02 12.79 12.89
CA GLU A 131 15.00 11.81 13.33
C GLU A 131 15.69 11.24 12.07
N LYS A 132 17.00 11.46 12.00
CA LYS A 132 17.87 10.92 10.94
C LYS A 132 18.20 9.46 11.21
#